data_ef787a376b9d9e7a2f7f53bf93e49436
#
_entry.id   ef787a376b9d9e7a2f7f53bf93e49436
#
_cell.length_a   1.000
_cell.length_b   1.000
_cell.length_c   1.000
_cell.angle_alpha   90.00
_cell.angle_beta   90.00
_cell.angle_gamma   90.00
#
_symmetry.space_group_name_H-M   'P 1'
#
loop_
_entity.id
_entity.type
_entity.pdbx_description
1 polymer ?
#
loop_
_entity_poly.entity_id
_entity_poly.type
_entity_poly.pdbx_seq_one_letter_code
_entity_poly.pdbx_strand_id
1 'polypeptide(L)'
;MTSLKQAIDALVPTEGGWRGTVPENWSQGRTAYGGFSAALALHAAQNSDTDLPPLRSAQVSFIGPLSGEITIRAQRLRRGRNAAFVQVDVKSAAGLGLRATFVFMGPVASRVDHQTGGAPEFPMPGPDTQTFRGHSAVAFSRNFDLLDRRDDGVGPSEWLRWARLAERDGLDPMVELIAIADCLPPAALKLLGGPAPLSSMTWLLNILGPRPVTRDGWWLLRATTDYTREGSSSQQMAIWNADGTPVAEQMQSVAIFA
;
A
#
# COMPACT_ATOMS: atom_id res chain seq x y z
N MET A 1 -6.33 14.54 -13.59
CA MET A 1 -5.46 13.85 -12.60
C MET A 1 -4.87 12.64 -13.30
N THR A 2 -3.61 12.30 -13.02
CA THR A 2 -2.96 11.10 -13.61
C THR A 2 -3.35 9.89 -12.77
N SER A 3 -3.94 8.85 -13.38
CA SER A 3 -4.23 7.60 -12.68
C SER A 3 -2.95 6.80 -12.40
N LEU A 4 -3.03 5.79 -11.51
CA LEU A 4 -1.91 4.88 -11.26
C LEU A 4 -1.54 4.13 -12.56
N LYS A 5 -2.55 3.68 -13.32
CA LYS A 5 -2.33 3.01 -14.61
C LYS A 5 -1.57 3.91 -15.60
N GLN A 6 -1.98 5.17 -15.73
CA GLN A 6 -1.30 6.14 -16.60
C GLN A 6 0.14 6.41 -16.16
N ALA A 7 0.40 6.48 -14.83
CA ALA A 7 1.75 6.65 -14.32
C ALA A 7 2.64 5.43 -14.63
N ILE A 8 2.08 4.21 -14.54
CA ILE A 8 2.77 2.97 -14.91
C ILE A 8 3.05 2.92 -16.42
N ASP A 9 2.06 3.25 -17.25
CA ASP A 9 2.21 3.23 -18.70
C ASP A 9 3.22 4.28 -19.22
N ALA A 10 3.42 5.35 -18.45
CA ALA A 10 4.41 6.38 -18.73
C ALA A 10 5.85 6.01 -18.32
N LEU A 11 6.06 4.85 -17.68
CA LEU A 11 7.40 4.39 -17.34
C LEU A 11 8.18 4.04 -18.60
N VAL A 12 9.34 4.64 -18.75
CA VAL A 12 10.26 4.42 -19.88
C VAL A 12 11.29 3.38 -19.46
N PRO A 13 11.41 2.25 -20.17
CA PRO A 13 12.46 1.27 -19.94
C PRO A 13 13.84 1.90 -20.12
N THR A 14 14.81 1.51 -19.28
CA THR A 14 16.22 1.91 -19.34
C THR A 14 17.09 0.68 -19.14
N GLU A 15 18.40 0.82 -19.33
CA GLU A 15 19.33 -0.25 -18.98
C GLU A 15 19.28 -0.57 -17.48
N GLY A 16 18.71 -1.73 -17.15
CA GLY A 16 18.58 -2.25 -15.79
C GLY A 16 17.40 -1.68 -14.98
N GLY A 17 16.36 -1.10 -15.61
CA GLY A 17 15.18 -0.65 -14.90
C GLY A 17 14.25 0.26 -15.68
N TRP A 18 13.68 1.24 -15.01
CA TRP A 18 12.71 2.20 -15.56
C TRP A 18 12.98 3.61 -15.07
N ARG A 19 12.51 4.59 -15.84
CA ARG A 19 12.45 5.99 -15.47
C ARG A 19 11.01 6.47 -15.60
N GLY A 20 10.59 7.32 -14.66
CA GLY A 20 9.27 7.93 -14.66
C GLY A 20 9.28 9.24 -13.90
N THR A 21 8.09 9.79 -13.68
CA THR A 21 7.89 11.03 -12.93
C THR A 21 6.78 10.82 -11.91
N VAL A 22 6.93 11.36 -10.71
CA VAL A 22 5.88 11.37 -9.69
C VAL A 22 4.85 12.44 -10.09
N PRO A 23 3.59 12.06 -10.41
CA PRO A 23 2.55 13.03 -10.70
C PRO A 23 2.17 13.81 -9.43
N GLU A 24 1.86 15.09 -9.57
CA GLU A 24 1.52 15.97 -8.45
C GLU A 24 0.37 15.44 -7.59
N ASN A 25 -0.66 14.85 -8.22
CA ASN A 25 -1.80 14.28 -7.51
C ASN A 25 -1.47 12.99 -6.72
N TRP A 26 -0.26 12.45 -6.83
CA TRP A 26 0.24 11.34 -6.02
C TRP A 26 1.21 11.78 -4.93
N SER A 27 1.31 13.08 -4.67
CA SER A 27 2.18 13.63 -3.63
C SER A 27 1.51 13.61 -2.26
N GLN A 28 2.34 13.35 -1.24
CA GLN A 28 2.06 13.51 0.19
C GLN A 28 3.05 14.53 0.76
N GLY A 29 2.64 15.78 0.81
CA GLY A 29 3.56 16.87 1.13
C GLY A 29 4.70 16.98 0.08
N ARG A 30 5.93 16.80 0.50
CA ARG A 30 7.14 16.94 -0.35
C ARG A 30 7.59 15.63 -1.02
N THR A 31 6.91 14.55 -0.79
CA THR A 31 7.26 13.22 -1.32
C THR A 31 6.08 12.54 -1.98
N ALA A 32 6.34 11.55 -2.80
CA ALA A 32 5.32 10.67 -3.32
C ALA A 32 4.65 9.89 -2.17
N TYR A 33 3.36 9.63 -2.29
CA TYR A 33 2.61 8.73 -1.43
C TYR A 33 3.27 7.34 -1.40
N GLY A 34 3.38 6.74 -0.20
CA GLY A 34 4.10 5.47 0.00
C GLY A 34 3.51 4.32 -0.81
N GLY A 35 2.19 4.15 -0.79
CA GLY A 35 1.50 3.13 -1.57
C GLY A 35 1.69 3.28 -3.09
N PHE A 36 1.75 4.50 -3.62
CA PHE A 36 2.07 4.75 -5.03
C PHE A 36 3.49 4.30 -5.36
N SER A 37 4.46 4.70 -4.55
CA SER A 37 5.86 4.36 -4.76
C SER A 37 6.10 2.85 -4.67
N ALA A 38 5.44 2.18 -3.71
CA ALA A 38 5.51 0.73 -3.55
C ALA A 38 4.81 -0.02 -4.70
N ALA A 39 3.70 0.52 -5.24
CA ALA A 39 3.01 -0.03 -6.40
C ALA A 39 3.88 0.03 -7.67
N LEU A 40 4.57 1.15 -7.92
CA LEU A 40 5.53 1.26 -9.02
C LEU A 40 6.71 0.28 -8.83
N ALA A 41 7.20 0.14 -7.60
CA ALA A 41 8.27 -0.80 -7.27
C ALA A 41 7.82 -2.26 -7.50
N LEU A 42 6.58 -2.62 -7.10
CA LEU A 42 6.03 -3.95 -7.38
C LEU A 42 5.89 -4.20 -8.88
N HIS A 43 5.35 -3.23 -9.63
CA HIS A 43 5.27 -3.34 -11.09
C HIS A 43 6.64 -3.62 -11.72
N ALA A 44 7.68 -2.91 -11.29
CA ALA A 44 9.04 -3.15 -11.75
C ALA A 44 9.56 -4.53 -11.35
N ALA A 45 9.27 -5.00 -10.13
CA ALA A 45 9.64 -6.34 -9.69
C ALA A 45 8.98 -7.44 -10.54
N GLN A 46 7.67 -7.31 -10.81
CA GLN A 46 6.91 -8.25 -11.63
C GLN A 46 7.44 -8.34 -13.08
N ASN A 47 7.99 -7.25 -13.60
CA ASN A 47 8.51 -7.17 -14.97
C ASN A 47 10.05 -7.33 -15.07
N SER A 48 10.72 -7.64 -13.95
CA SER A 48 12.17 -7.86 -13.92
C SER A 48 12.60 -9.31 -14.17
N ASP A 49 11.66 -10.25 -14.10
CA ASP A 49 11.91 -11.67 -14.30
C ASP A 49 10.67 -12.33 -14.94
N THR A 50 10.88 -13.41 -15.68
CA THR A 50 9.78 -14.18 -16.29
C THR A 50 9.23 -15.20 -15.30
N ASP A 51 7.93 -15.53 -15.47
CA ASP A 51 7.25 -16.60 -14.74
C ASP A 51 7.35 -16.49 -13.20
N LEU A 52 7.31 -15.26 -12.66
CA LEU A 52 7.25 -15.07 -11.22
C LEU A 52 5.95 -15.66 -10.65
N PRO A 53 6.02 -16.43 -9.56
CA PRO A 53 4.84 -16.84 -8.81
C PRO A 53 4.07 -15.62 -8.28
N PRO A 54 2.88 -15.79 -7.70
CA PRO A 54 2.16 -14.69 -7.05
C PRO A 54 2.99 -14.05 -5.92
N LEU A 55 2.78 -12.75 -5.69
CA LEU A 55 3.34 -12.04 -4.54
C LEU A 55 2.87 -12.67 -3.24
N ARG A 56 3.79 -12.85 -2.28
CA ARG A 56 3.50 -13.40 -0.94
C ARG A 56 3.78 -12.44 0.18
N SER A 57 4.86 -11.67 0.07
CA SER A 57 5.14 -10.60 1.02
C SER A 57 5.99 -9.49 0.43
N ALA A 58 5.94 -8.34 1.07
CA ALA A 58 6.78 -7.19 0.78
C ALA A 58 7.36 -6.60 2.06
N GLN A 59 8.62 -6.20 2.02
CA GLN A 59 9.28 -5.38 3.02
C GLN A 59 9.68 -4.08 2.35
N VAL A 60 9.17 -2.96 2.85
CA VAL A 60 9.41 -1.63 2.28
C VAL A 60 10.07 -0.74 3.30
N SER A 61 11.13 -0.05 2.91
CA SER A 61 11.77 1.01 3.68
C SER A 61 11.59 2.33 2.93
N PHE A 62 10.96 3.30 3.60
CA PHE A 62 10.81 4.68 3.13
C PHE A 62 12.01 5.47 3.66
N ILE A 63 13.00 5.71 2.80
CA ILE A 63 14.34 6.19 3.21
C ILE A 63 14.45 7.69 3.03
N GLY A 64 13.90 8.21 1.96
CA GLY A 64 13.99 9.64 1.66
C GLY A 64 12.86 10.12 0.74
N PRO A 65 12.79 11.41 0.44
CA PRO A 65 11.73 11.95 -0.40
C PRO A 65 11.86 11.50 -1.86
N LEU A 66 10.73 11.13 -2.44
CA LEU A 66 10.59 10.86 -3.87
C LEU A 66 9.73 11.95 -4.51
N SER A 67 10.29 12.72 -5.43
CA SER A 67 9.57 13.76 -6.17
C SER A 67 10.21 14.00 -7.54
N GLY A 68 9.43 14.57 -8.46
CA GLY A 68 9.92 14.82 -9.82
C GLY A 68 10.28 13.54 -10.55
N GLU A 69 11.40 13.56 -11.28
CA GLU A 69 11.90 12.39 -11.98
C GLU A 69 12.41 11.32 -11.02
N ILE A 70 12.05 10.08 -11.29
CA ILE A 70 12.47 8.91 -10.53
C ILE A 70 13.08 7.85 -11.44
N THR A 71 14.00 7.08 -10.87
CA THR A 71 14.53 5.86 -11.47
C THR A 71 14.20 4.66 -10.60
N ILE A 72 13.79 3.56 -11.21
CA ILE A 72 13.39 2.32 -10.55
C ILE A 72 14.31 1.21 -11.05
N ARG A 73 15.00 0.53 -10.15
CA ARG A 73 15.85 -0.61 -10.47
C ARG A 73 15.42 -1.83 -9.70
N ALA A 74 15.13 -2.91 -10.42
CA ALA A 74 14.80 -4.21 -9.85
C ALA A 74 15.99 -5.16 -10.01
N GLN A 75 16.28 -5.91 -8.96
CA GLN A 75 17.34 -6.92 -8.91
C GLN A 75 16.83 -8.20 -8.30
N ARG A 76 16.90 -9.29 -9.05
CA ARG A 76 16.64 -10.62 -8.51
C ARG A 76 17.76 -11.00 -7.54
N LEU A 77 17.42 -11.18 -6.25
CA LEU A 77 18.36 -11.63 -5.22
C LEU A 77 18.51 -13.15 -5.24
N ARG A 78 17.38 -13.84 -5.47
CA ARG A 78 17.36 -15.30 -5.50
C ARG A 78 16.15 -15.79 -6.30
N ARG A 79 16.32 -16.90 -7.02
CA ARG A 79 15.26 -17.71 -7.60
C ARG A 79 15.45 -19.16 -7.15
N GLY A 80 14.48 -19.70 -6.42
CA GLY A 80 14.37 -21.12 -6.09
C GLY A 80 13.27 -21.79 -6.89
N ARG A 81 12.99 -23.07 -6.60
CA ARG A 81 11.92 -23.83 -7.26
C ARG A 81 10.55 -23.19 -7.02
N ASN A 82 10.25 -22.80 -5.79
CA ASN A 82 8.92 -22.34 -5.37
C ASN A 82 8.85 -20.84 -5.04
N ALA A 83 10.00 -20.18 -4.88
CA ALA A 83 10.05 -18.77 -4.45
C ALA A 83 11.12 -17.98 -5.20
N ALA A 84 10.84 -16.69 -5.39
CA ALA A 84 11.78 -15.69 -5.89
C ALA A 84 11.81 -14.48 -4.95
N PHE A 85 13.00 -13.89 -4.80
CA PHE A 85 13.22 -12.67 -4.04
C PHE A 85 13.72 -11.61 -5.00
N VAL A 86 13.01 -10.47 -5.07
CA VAL A 86 13.37 -9.34 -5.91
C VAL A 86 13.47 -8.09 -5.06
N GLN A 87 14.64 -7.45 -5.07
CA GLN A 87 14.83 -6.14 -4.47
C GLN A 87 14.55 -5.05 -5.52
N VAL A 88 13.92 -3.97 -5.07
CA VAL A 88 13.71 -2.78 -5.90
C VAL A 88 14.15 -1.54 -5.15
N ASP A 89 14.94 -0.70 -5.82
CA ASP A 89 15.33 0.62 -5.38
C ASP A 89 14.63 1.68 -6.24
N VAL A 90 14.00 2.66 -5.60
CA VAL A 90 13.46 3.86 -6.26
C VAL A 90 14.25 5.07 -5.79
N LYS A 91 14.78 5.83 -6.75
CA LYS A 91 15.60 7.02 -6.48
C LYS A 91 15.01 8.25 -7.18
N SER A 92 15.19 9.39 -6.56
CA SER A 92 14.96 10.71 -7.15
C SER A 92 16.27 11.52 -7.16
N ALA A 93 16.21 12.80 -7.52
CA ALA A 93 17.35 13.70 -7.39
C ALA A 93 17.88 13.80 -5.93
N ALA A 94 17.02 13.54 -4.93
CA ALA A 94 17.40 13.52 -3.51
C ALA A 94 18.12 12.22 -3.08
N GLY A 95 18.30 11.26 -3.98
CA GLY A 95 18.93 9.97 -3.70
C GLY A 95 17.93 8.82 -3.55
N LEU A 96 18.29 7.81 -2.76
CA LEU A 96 17.44 6.65 -2.49
C LEU A 96 16.24 7.05 -1.64
N GLY A 97 15.04 6.90 -2.20
CA GLY A 97 13.80 7.24 -1.50
C GLY A 97 13.04 6.03 -0.99
N LEU A 98 13.06 4.93 -1.75
CA LEU A 98 12.41 3.67 -1.33
C LEU A 98 13.31 2.48 -1.69
N ARG A 99 13.37 1.53 -0.76
CA ARG A 99 13.87 0.18 -1.01
C ARG A 99 12.81 -0.83 -0.62
N ALA A 100 12.51 -1.77 -1.50
CA ALA A 100 11.59 -2.86 -1.23
C ALA A 100 12.21 -4.22 -1.54
N THR A 101 11.86 -5.24 -0.77
CA THR A 101 12.10 -6.64 -1.11
C THR A 101 10.75 -7.33 -1.24
N PHE A 102 10.48 -7.83 -2.44
CA PHE A 102 9.28 -8.60 -2.75
C PHE A 102 9.60 -10.09 -2.77
N VAL A 103 8.77 -10.88 -2.09
CA VAL A 103 8.85 -12.34 -2.08
C VAL A 103 7.67 -12.90 -2.86
N PHE A 104 7.97 -13.54 -3.96
CA PHE A 104 7.03 -14.24 -4.81
C PHE A 104 7.09 -15.72 -4.48
N MET A 105 5.93 -16.35 -4.22
CA MET A 105 5.88 -17.77 -3.87
C MET A 105 4.58 -18.41 -4.33
N GLY A 106 4.69 -19.50 -5.08
CA GLY A 106 3.55 -20.33 -5.46
C GLY A 106 3.00 -21.17 -4.31
N PRO A 107 1.80 -21.72 -4.47
CA PRO A 107 1.24 -22.64 -3.50
C PRO A 107 2.12 -23.89 -3.38
N VAL A 108 2.25 -24.39 -2.17
CA VAL A 108 2.96 -25.63 -1.83
C VAL A 108 1.98 -26.52 -1.07
N ALA A 109 1.97 -27.82 -1.37
CA ALA A 109 1.15 -28.79 -0.64
C ALA A 109 1.47 -28.71 0.86
N SER A 110 0.45 -28.58 1.69
CA SER A 110 0.56 -28.46 3.15
C SER A 110 -0.48 -29.37 3.82
N ARG A 111 -0.12 -29.86 5.01
CA ARG A 111 -1.06 -30.56 5.91
C ARG A 111 -1.79 -29.60 6.85
N VAL A 112 -1.43 -28.33 6.83
CA VAL A 112 -2.02 -27.27 7.67
C VAL A 112 -2.87 -26.38 6.78
N ASP A 113 -4.12 -26.24 7.17
CA ASP A 113 -5.07 -25.24 6.67
C ASP A 113 -5.71 -24.59 7.89
N HIS A 114 -5.38 -23.31 8.14
CA HIS A 114 -5.83 -22.59 9.32
C HIS A 114 -5.99 -21.12 9.01
N GLN A 115 -7.15 -20.58 9.32
CA GLN A 115 -7.47 -19.17 9.22
C GLN A 115 -8.33 -18.77 10.41
N THR A 116 -7.95 -17.71 11.12
CA THR A 116 -8.74 -17.08 12.19
C THR A 116 -8.98 -15.61 11.84
N GLY A 117 -10.05 -15.05 12.40
CA GLY A 117 -10.41 -13.65 12.21
C GLY A 117 -11.19 -13.41 10.91
N GLY A 118 -12.38 -12.84 11.07
CA GLY A 118 -13.19 -12.31 9.98
C GLY A 118 -13.04 -10.79 9.87
N ALA A 119 -13.66 -10.22 8.85
CA ALA A 119 -13.76 -8.78 8.73
C ALA A 119 -14.58 -8.20 9.92
N PRO A 120 -14.20 -7.02 10.43
CA PRO A 120 -15.05 -6.23 11.30
C PRO A 120 -16.41 -5.97 10.64
N GLU A 121 -17.46 -5.91 11.46
CA GLU A 121 -18.81 -5.61 10.95
C GLU A 121 -18.89 -4.15 10.50
N PHE A 122 -18.81 -3.95 9.19
CA PHE A 122 -18.97 -2.65 8.55
C PHE A 122 -19.45 -2.88 7.11
N PRO A 123 -20.74 -2.64 6.81
CA PRO A 123 -21.31 -2.89 5.50
C PRO A 123 -20.57 -2.19 4.39
N MET A 124 -20.35 -2.89 3.26
CA MET A 124 -19.74 -2.32 2.07
C MET A 124 -20.63 -1.18 1.52
N PRO A 125 -20.04 -0.08 1.02
CA PRO A 125 -20.80 1.00 0.39
C PRO A 125 -21.65 0.48 -0.78
N GLY A 126 -22.95 0.76 -0.73
CA GLY A 126 -23.87 0.55 -1.85
C GLY A 126 -23.90 1.75 -2.81
N PRO A 127 -24.69 1.65 -3.91
CA PRO A 127 -24.77 2.71 -4.91
C PRO A 127 -25.19 4.08 -4.34
N ASP A 128 -26.06 4.06 -3.33
CA ASP A 128 -26.60 5.28 -2.71
C ASP A 128 -25.80 5.73 -1.46
N THR A 129 -24.74 5.01 -1.10
CA THR A 129 -23.93 5.37 0.05
C THR A 129 -23.07 6.60 -0.27
N GLN A 130 -23.21 7.65 0.54
CA GLN A 130 -22.39 8.84 0.40
C GLN A 130 -20.93 8.52 0.80
N THR A 131 -20.05 8.55 -0.17
CA THR A 131 -18.60 8.43 0.01
C THR A 131 -17.93 9.78 -0.18
N PHE A 132 -16.68 9.90 0.23
CA PHE A 132 -15.89 11.11 -0.01
C PHE A 132 -14.63 10.80 -0.79
N ARG A 133 -14.19 11.76 -1.59
CA ARG A 133 -12.96 11.64 -2.38
C ARG A 133 -11.82 12.37 -1.68
N GLY A 134 -11.18 11.65 -0.77
CA GLY A 134 -10.01 12.12 -0.05
C GLY A 134 -10.20 13.43 0.71
N HIS A 135 -9.09 14.03 1.12
CA HIS A 135 -9.05 15.32 1.82
C HIS A 135 -8.34 16.35 0.94
N SER A 136 -8.90 17.55 0.83
CA SER A 136 -8.40 18.61 -0.08
C SER A 136 -6.95 19.02 0.18
N ALA A 137 -6.49 18.96 1.44
CA ALA A 137 -5.12 19.28 1.85
C ALA A 137 -4.12 18.15 1.59
N VAL A 138 -4.56 16.95 1.17
CA VAL A 138 -3.72 15.77 1.00
C VAL A 138 -3.89 15.24 -0.43
N ALA A 139 -3.03 15.66 -1.34
CA ALA A 139 -3.18 15.46 -2.77
C ALA A 139 -3.45 14.00 -3.16
N PHE A 140 -2.63 13.05 -2.67
CA PHE A 140 -2.78 11.64 -3.03
C PHE A 140 -4.13 11.04 -2.62
N SER A 141 -4.73 11.51 -1.52
CA SER A 141 -5.98 10.95 -1.01
C SER A 141 -7.15 11.12 -1.99
N ARG A 142 -7.06 12.11 -2.88
CA ARG A 142 -8.07 12.39 -3.91
C ARG A 142 -8.12 11.33 -5.03
N ASN A 143 -7.17 10.40 -5.06
CA ASN A 143 -7.22 9.25 -5.96
C ASN A 143 -8.09 8.10 -5.43
N PHE A 144 -8.67 8.25 -4.23
CA PHE A 144 -9.47 7.22 -3.58
C PHE A 144 -10.90 7.70 -3.28
N ASP A 145 -11.87 6.81 -3.47
CA ASP A 145 -13.19 6.92 -2.85
C ASP A 145 -13.14 6.23 -1.48
N LEU A 146 -13.65 6.88 -0.46
CA LEU A 146 -13.46 6.49 0.94
C LEU A 146 -14.78 6.54 1.72
N LEU A 147 -14.94 5.62 2.69
CA LEU A 147 -15.99 5.64 3.70
C LEU A 147 -15.43 5.25 5.06
N ASP A 148 -15.34 6.19 5.99
CA ASP A 148 -14.89 5.94 7.36
C ASP A 148 -16.02 5.41 8.23
N ARG A 149 -15.73 4.38 9.03
CA ARG A 149 -16.58 4.08 10.20
C ARG A 149 -16.28 5.10 11.31
N ARG A 150 -17.33 5.74 11.82
CA ARG A 150 -17.22 6.83 12.79
C ARG A 150 -18.05 6.63 14.06
N ASP A 151 -18.65 5.46 14.21
CA ASP A 151 -19.42 5.12 15.41
C ASP A 151 -18.51 4.66 16.57
N ASP A 152 -19.15 4.40 17.72
CA ASP A 152 -18.46 3.97 18.95
C ASP A 152 -17.80 2.58 18.84
N GLY A 153 -18.02 1.86 17.73
CA GLY A 153 -17.37 0.58 17.45
C GLY A 153 -15.91 0.70 16.97
N VAL A 154 -15.38 1.93 16.85
CA VAL A 154 -13.99 2.19 16.45
C VAL A 154 -13.21 2.77 17.61
N GLY A 155 -12.10 2.12 17.98
CA GLY A 155 -11.24 2.55 19.08
C GLY A 155 -10.60 3.94 18.86
N PRO A 156 -10.11 4.59 19.93
CA PRO A 156 -9.51 5.93 19.86
C PRO A 156 -8.22 5.96 19.04
N SER A 157 -7.55 4.82 18.89
CA SER A 157 -6.32 4.63 18.10
C SER A 157 -6.51 3.69 16.92
N GLU A 158 -7.70 3.72 16.32
CA GLU A 158 -8.11 2.82 15.25
C GLU A 158 -8.75 3.57 14.10
N TRP A 159 -8.40 3.18 12.87
CA TRP A 159 -9.13 3.49 11.65
C TRP A 159 -9.79 2.22 11.12
N LEU A 160 -11.05 2.33 10.72
CA LEU A 160 -11.77 1.34 9.93
C LEU A 160 -12.42 2.05 8.75
N ARG A 161 -12.03 1.68 7.53
CA ARG A 161 -12.39 2.42 6.32
C ARG A 161 -12.57 1.47 5.14
N TRP A 162 -13.66 1.69 4.39
CA TRP A 162 -13.74 1.23 3.01
C TRP A 162 -12.97 2.16 2.09
N ALA A 163 -12.16 1.60 1.21
CA ALA A 163 -11.40 2.36 0.23
C ALA A 163 -11.40 1.65 -1.13
N ARG A 164 -11.41 2.43 -2.20
CA ARG A 164 -11.13 1.96 -3.56
C ARG A 164 -10.39 3.03 -4.35
N LEU A 165 -9.61 2.62 -5.35
CA LEU A 165 -9.08 3.57 -6.33
C LEU A 165 -10.24 4.10 -7.19
N ALA A 166 -10.26 5.41 -7.40
CA ALA A 166 -11.25 6.08 -8.24
C ALA A 166 -11.14 5.69 -9.72
N GLU A 167 -9.90 5.50 -10.19
CA GLU A 167 -9.54 5.05 -11.54
C GLU A 167 -8.66 3.81 -11.41
N ARG A 168 -9.18 2.65 -11.80
CA ARG A 168 -8.54 1.33 -11.60
C ARG A 168 -8.51 0.45 -12.84
N ASP A 169 -9.13 0.88 -13.94
CA ASP A 169 -9.26 0.08 -15.15
C ASP A 169 -7.89 -0.28 -15.74
N GLY A 170 -7.72 -1.57 -16.04
CA GLY A 170 -6.50 -2.10 -16.63
C GLY A 170 -5.29 -2.20 -15.68
N LEU A 171 -5.47 -1.98 -14.37
CA LEU A 171 -4.43 -2.25 -13.38
C LEU A 171 -4.28 -3.76 -13.12
N ASP A 172 -3.04 -4.17 -12.86
CA ASP A 172 -2.79 -5.46 -12.21
C ASP A 172 -3.42 -5.44 -10.80
N PRO A 173 -4.22 -6.45 -10.42
CA PRO A 173 -4.94 -6.44 -9.14
C PRO A 173 -4.02 -6.37 -7.91
N MET A 174 -2.80 -6.92 -7.98
CA MET A 174 -1.85 -6.86 -6.87
C MET A 174 -1.21 -5.48 -6.76
N VAL A 175 -0.91 -4.84 -7.88
CA VAL A 175 -0.42 -3.44 -7.92
C VAL A 175 -1.49 -2.48 -7.39
N GLU A 176 -2.77 -2.70 -7.74
CA GLU A 176 -3.89 -1.95 -7.17
C GLU A 176 -3.96 -2.13 -5.65
N LEU A 177 -3.91 -3.38 -5.17
CA LEU A 177 -3.95 -3.69 -3.74
C LEU A 177 -2.83 -3.00 -2.96
N ILE A 178 -1.58 -3.05 -3.46
CA ILE A 178 -0.44 -2.38 -2.81
C ILE A 178 -0.65 -0.87 -2.73
N ALA A 179 -1.19 -0.24 -3.78
CA ALA A 179 -1.48 1.19 -3.75
C ALA A 179 -2.55 1.55 -2.71
N ILE A 180 -3.56 0.70 -2.52
CA ILE A 180 -4.64 0.91 -1.55
C ILE A 180 -4.18 0.60 -0.12
N ALA A 181 -3.32 -0.38 0.06
CA ALA A 181 -2.92 -0.95 1.34
C ALA A 181 -2.31 0.08 2.33
N ASP A 182 -1.75 1.17 1.83
CA ASP A 182 -1.15 2.25 2.60
C ASP A 182 -2.06 3.50 2.73
N CYS A 183 -3.33 3.45 2.26
CA CYS A 183 -4.16 4.65 2.16
C CYS A 183 -4.77 5.14 3.48
N LEU A 184 -4.69 4.37 4.55
CA LEU A 184 -5.12 4.83 5.87
C LEU A 184 -4.11 5.82 6.45
N PRO A 185 -4.58 6.88 7.12
CA PRO A 185 -3.68 7.68 7.94
C PRO A 185 -3.08 6.82 9.06
N PRO A 186 -1.87 7.12 9.55
CA PRO A 186 -1.36 6.47 10.75
C PRO A 186 -2.35 6.54 11.91
N ALA A 187 -2.59 5.39 12.58
CA ALA A 187 -3.60 5.30 13.64
C ALA A 187 -3.29 6.23 14.82
N ALA A 188 -2.01 6.49 15.09
CA ALA A 188 -1.55 7.45 16.08
C ALA A 188 -2.04 8.90 15.83
N LEU A 189 -2.40 9.25 14.59
CA LEU A 189 -2.90 10.60 14.27
C LEU A 189 -4.17 10.95 15.07
N LYS A 190 -5.01 9.96 15.38
CA LYS A 190 -6.22 10.16 16.20
C LYS A 190 -5.91 10.55 17.65
N LEU A 191 -4.72 10.19 18.14
CA LEU A 191 -4.28 10.47 19.51
C LEU A 191 -3.65 11.86 19.68
N LEU A 192 -3.28 12.52 18.57
CA LEU A 192 -2.53 13.78 18.62
C LEU A 192 -3.42 15.01 18.85
N GLY A 193 -4.74 14.88 18.71
CA GLY A 193 -5.67 16.00 18.87
C GLY A 193 -5.57 17.10 17.81
N GLY A 194 -4.69 16.96 16.82
CA GLY A 194 -4.48 17.91 15.74
C GLY A 194 -3.52 17.40 14.66
N PRO A 195 -3.32 18.16 13.58
CA PRO A 195 -2.40 17.79 12.52
C PRO A 195 -0.94 17.85 13.02
N ALA A 196 -0.17 16.82 12.70
CA ALA A 196 1.27 16.75 12.93
C ALA A 196 1.96 16.13 11.72
N PRO A 197 3.23 16.50 11.44
CA PRO A 197 4.03 15.80 10.45
C PRO A 197 4.26 14.35 10.88
N LEU A 198 3.99 13.41 9.97
CA LEU A 198 4.13 11.97 10.16
C LEU A 198 4.91 11.39 8.98
N SER A 199 5.69 10.35 9.23
CA SER A 199 6.40 9.63 8.17
C SER A 199 6.44 8.15 8.48
N SER A 200 5.88 7.31 7.59
CA SER A 200 6.17 5.88 7.61
C SER A 200 7.66 5.65 7.35
N MET A 201 8.29 4.80 8.15
CA MET A 201 9.70 4.44 8.02
C MET A 201 9.87 3.07 7.39
N THR A 202 9.13 2.09 7.90
CA THR A 202 9.13 0.71 7.38
C THR A 202 7.73 0.18 7.28
N TRP A 203 7.50 -0.70 6.30
CA TRP A 203 6.24 -1.37 6.08
C TRP A 203 6.48 -2.83 5.71
N LEU A 204 5.89 -3.74 6.48
CA LEU A 204 5.83 -5.17 6.21
C LEU A 204 4.41 -5.52 5.79
N LEU A 205 4.28 -6.28 4.70
CA LEU A 205 3.01 -6.73 4.15
C LEU A 205 3.07 -8.22 3.85
N ASN A 206 2.13 -9.00 4.38
CA ASN A 206 1.91 -10.40 4.04
C ASN A 206 0.60 -10.54 3.25
N ILE A 207 0.66 -11.15 2.09
CA ILE A 207 -0.48 -11.44 1.24
C ILE A 207 -1.01 -12.83 1.58
N LEU A 208 -2.27 -12.92 1.97
CA LEU A 208 -2.89 -14.17 2.45
C LEU A 208 -3.46 -15.00 1.30
N GLY A 209 -3.91 -14.35 0.21
CA GLY A 209 -4.43 -15.00 -0.99
C GLY A 209 -3.59 -14.69 -2.23
N PRO A 210 -3.39 -15.66 -3.16
CA PRO A 210 -2.52 -15.47 -4.31
C PRO A 210 -3.05 -14.49 -5.36
N ARG A 211 -4.35 -14.21 -5.33
CA ARG A 211 -5.04 -13.29 -6.25
C ARG A 211 -6.02 -12.44 -5.46
N PRO A 212 -5.74 -11.16 -5.28
CA PRO A 212 -6.67 -10.26 -4.63
C PRO A 212 -7.86 -9.99 -5.55
N VAL A 213 -9.06 -10.36 -5.09
CA VAL A 213 -10.32 -10.11 -5.79
C VAL A 213 -11.29 -9.48 -4.82
N THR A 214 -11.97 -8.43 -5.25
CA THR A 214 -13.01 -7.78 -4.48
C THR A 214 -14.14 -7.30 -5.39
N ARG A 215 -15.30 -6.98 -4.83
CA ARG A 215 -16.46 -6.46 -5.53
C ARG A 215 -16.34 -4.95 -5.68
N ASP A 216 -16.58 -4.43 -6.88
CA ASP A 216 -16.60 -3.00 -7.22
C ASP A 216 -15.35 -2.22 -6.81
N GLY A 217 -14.20 -2.93 -6.61
CA GLY A 217 -12.94 -2.34 -6.18
C GLY A 217 -12.89 -1.92 -4.71
N TRP A 218 -13.90 -2.27 -3.89
CA TRP A 218 -13.94 -1.90 -2.48
C TRP A 218 -13.14 -2.86 -1.61
N TRP A 219 -12.27 -2.29 -0.78
CA TRP A 219 -11.47 -3.00 0.23
C TRP A 219 -11.78 -2.42 1.60
N LEU A 220 -11.99 -3.28 2.60
CA LEU A 220 -12.09 -2.87 3.99
C LEU A 220 -10.69 -2.87 4.61
N LEU A 221 -10.27 -1.72 5.13
CA LEU A 221 -8.97 -1.53 5.76
C LEU A 221 -9.13 -1.18 7.23
N ARG A 222 -8.27 -1.77 8.04
CA ARG A 222 -8.13 -1.45 9.47
C ARG A 222 -6.68 -1.09 9.77
N ALA A 223 -6.47 -0.07 10.58
CA ALA A 223 -5.18 0.24 11.19
C ALA A 223 -5.38 0.53 12.67
N THR A 224 -4.56 -0.08 13.52
CA THR A 224 -4.56 0.12 14.97
C THR A 224 -3.16 0.42 15.46
N THR A 225 -3.02 1.23 16.52
CA THR A 225 -1.75 1.40 17.22
C THR A 225 -1.93 1.18 18.71
N ASP A 226 -1.12 0.28 19.26
CA ASP A 226 -1.06 -0.02 20.70
C ASP A 226 0.13 0.68 21.37
N TYR A 227 1.03 1.26 20.58
CA TYR A 227 2.23 1.93 21.07
C TYR A 227 2.51 3.21 20.29
N THR A 228 2.55 4.32 21.02
CA THR A 228 2.99 5.63 20.53
C THR A 228 3.70 6.36 21.65
N ARG A 229 5.00 6.58 21.54
CA ARG A 229 5.83 7.27 22.54
C ARG A 229 7.11 7.81 21.90
N GLU A 230 7.60 8.94 22.41
CA GLU A 230 8.90 9.52 22.02
C GLU A 230 9.07 9.69 20.50
N GLY A 231 8.00 10.14 19.83
CA GLY A 231 8.02 10.34 18.38
C GLY A 231 8.00 9.07 17.55
N SER A 232 7.72 7.92 18.14
CA SER A 232 7.62 6.63 17.43
C SER A 232 6.28 5.97 17.67
N SER A 233 5.71 5.37 16.63
CA SER A 233 4.49 4.55 16.69
C SER A 233 4.69 3.24 15.94
N SER A 234 4.13 2.17 16.51
CA SER A 234 3.99 0.87 15.84
C SER A 234 2.51 0.64 15.56
N GLN A 235 2.17 0.37 14.28
CA GLN A 235 0.79 0.09 13.92
C GLN A 235 0.65 -1.25 13.22
N GLN A 236 -0.47 -1.92 13.52
CA GLN A 236 -0.93 -3.12 12.83
C GLN A 236 -2.03 -2.74 11.85
N MET A 237 -2.05 -3.40 10.71
CA MET A 237 -3.02 -3.14 9.66
C MET A 237 -3.52 -4.45 9.06
N ALA A 238 -4.75 -4.45 8.59
CA ALA A 238 -5.35 -5.59 7.91
C ALA A 238 -6.26 -5.13 6.78
N ILE A 239 -6.42 -6.00 5.77
CA ILE A 239 -7.29 -5.76 4.62
C ILE A 239 -8.18 -6.98 4.41
N TRP A 240 -9.45 -6.71 4.17
CA TRP A 240 -10.45 -7.68 3.73
C TRP A 240 -11.06 -7.24 2.41
N ASN A 241 -11.46 -8.21 1.62
CA ASN A 241 -12.26 -7.94 0.43
C ASN A 241 -13.72 -7.64 0.79
N ALA A 242 -14.54 -7.33 -0.20
CA ALA A 242 -15.95 -6.99 -0.03
C ALA A 242 -16.82 -8.12 0.55
N ASP A 243 -16.34 -9.36 0.52
CA ASP A 243 -17.02 -10.54 1.05
C ASP A 243 -16.51 -10.92 2.46
N GLY A 244 -15.66 -10.07 3.05
CA GLY A 244 -15.10 -10.28 4.39
C GLY A 244 -13.94 -11.27 4.45
N THR A 245 -13.42 -11.72 3.31
CA THR A 245 -12.24 -12.60 3.27
C THR A 245 -10.98 -11.80 3.57
N PRO A 246 -10.13 -12.22 4.52
CA PRO A 246 -8.87 -11.55 4.79
C PRO A 246 -7.92 -11.72 3.59
N VAL A 247 -7.28 -10.61 3.21
CA VAL A 247 -6.43 -10.51 2.01
C VAL A 247 -4.99 -10.18 2.36
N ALA A 248 -4.79 -9.32 3.36
CA ALA A 248 -3.45 -8.94 3.77
C ALA A 248 -3.38 -8.59 5.26
N GLU A 249 -2.24 -8.91 5.87
CA GLU A 249 -1.81 -8.44 7.18
C GLU A 249 -0.55 -7.60 7.04
N GLN A 250 -0.46 -6.52 7.83
CA GLN A 250 0.59 -5.53 7.66
C GLN A 250 1.05 -4.97 9.01
N MET A 251 2.27 -4.45 9.02
CA MET A 251 2.83 -3.68 10.14
C MET A 251 3.63 -2.51 9.61
N GLN A 252 3.49 -1.34 10.27
CA GLN A 252 4.30 -0.17 9.96
C GLN A 252 4.96 0.41 11.22
N SER A 253 6.19 0.89 11.06
CA SER A 253 6.81 1.83 11.98
C SER A 253 6.64 3.24 11.44
N VAL A 254 6.16 4.15 12.29
CA VAL A 254 5.83 5.53 11.92
C VAL A 254 6.57 6.49 12.83
N ALA A 255 7.27 7.48 12.23
CA ALA A 255 7.83 8.62 12.97
C ALA A 255 6.77 9.72 13.09
N ILE A 256 6.71 10.35 14.27
CA ILE A 256 5.79 11.42 14.62
C ILE A 256 6.62 12.64 15.06
N PHE A 257 6.40 13.78 14.43
CA PHE A 257 7.12 15.04 14.71
C PHE A 257 6.15 16.05 15.31
N ALA A 258 5.58 15.70 16.49
CA ALA A 258 4.61 16.52 17.23
C ALA A 258 5.22 17.07 18.52
#